data_61d26f3c9a49cceb0c7c18255771b7fb
#
_entry.id   61d26f3c9a49cceb0c7c18255771b7fb
#
_cell.length_a   1.000
_cell.length_b   1.000
_cell.length_c   1.000
_cell.angle_alpha   90.00
_cell.angle_beta   90.00
_cell.angle_gamma   90.00
#
_symmetry.space_group_name_H-M   'P 1'
#
loop_
_entity.id
_entity.type
_entity.pdbx_description
1 polymer ?
#
loop_
_entity_poly.entity_id
_entity_poly.type
_entity_poly.pdbx_seq_one_letter_code
_entity_poly.pdbx_strand_id
1 'polypeptide(L)'
;MKRKLDLAKHKIWKDKSIKPETKEIYAYLYSQGFNKTITHINIGDIQQILSITNVGFRNNLKILEKFKYIVFKEYNTGMYEIHVY
;
A
#
# COMPACT_ATOMS: atom_id res chain seq x y z
N MET A 1 5.88 17.21 0.93
CA MET A 1 7.04 17.55 1.75
C MET A 1 6.91 17.03 3.15
N LYS A 2 6.01 17.58 3.95
CA LYS A 2 5.84 17.11 5.32
C LYS A 2 5.44 15.63 5.35
N ARG A 3 4.55 15.22 4.45
CA ARG A 3 4.10 13.84 4.38
C ARG A 3 5.25 12.87 4.14
N LYS A 4 6.18 13.26 3.25
CA LYS A 4 7.33 12.43 2.96
C LYS A 4 8.23 12.28 4.18
N LEU A 5 8.42 13.37 4.93
CA LEU A 5 9.19 13.32 6.17
C LEU A 5 8.51 12.47 7.21
N ASP A 6 7.19 12.61 7.34
CA ASP A 6 6.41 11.80 8.28
C ASP A 6 6.52 10.32 7.93
N LEU A 7 6.43 9.99 6.64
CA LEU A 7 6.55 8.62 6.20
C LEU A 7 7.94 8.07 6.50
N ALA A 8 8.98 8.88 6.30
CA ALA A 8 10.36 8.45 6.57
C ALA A 8 10.55 8.08 8.05
N LYS A 9 9.75 8.65 8.94
CA LYS A 9 9.77 8.32 10.37
C LYS A 9 8.77 7.24 10.75
N HIS A 10 7.98 6.78 9.81
CA HIS A 10 6.95 5.79 10.08
C HIS A 10 7.59 4.48 10.51
N LYS A 11 6.95 3.81 11.48
CA LYS A 11 7.48 2.56 12.04
C LYS A 11 7.68 1.47 11.01
N ILE A 12 6.97 1.51 9.89
CA ILE A 12 7.10 0.48 8.86
C ILE A 12 8.53 0.37 8.33
N TRP A 13 9.26 1.50 8.27
CA TRP A 13 10.65 1.50 7.77
C TRP A 13 11.59 0.72 8.68
N LYS A 14 11.21 0.59 9.95
CA LYS A 14 12.01 -0.13 10.94
C LYS A 14 11.51 -1.54 11.17
N ASP A 15 10.42 -1.90 10.54
CA ASP A 15 9.80 -3.21 10.73
C ASP A 15 10.51 -4.24 9.85
N LYS A 16 11.32 -5.09 10.47
CA LYS A 16 12.10 -6.09 9.74
C LYS A 16 11.25 -7.23 9.22
N SER A 17 10.00 -7.34 9.68
CA SER A 17 9.08 -8.37 9.20
C SER A 17 8.50 -8.00 7.83
N ILE A 18 8.66 -6.77 7.39
CA ILE A 18 8.10 -6.27 6.15
C ILE A 18 9.21 -6.14 5.11
N LYS A 19 9.01 -6.74 3.95
CA LYS A 19 9.98 -6.69 2.85
C LYS A 19 10.06 -5.28 2.25
N PRO A 20 11.21 -4.90 1.67
CA PRO A 20 11.34 -3.59 1.02
C PRO A 20 10.28 -3.32 -0.05
N GLU A 21 9.94 -4.33 -0.86
CA GLU A 21 8.89 -4.19 -1.88
C GLU A 21 7.55 -3.81 -1.25
N THR A 22 7.21 -4.47 -0.15
CA THR A 22 5.96 -4.19 0.56
C THR A 22 5.97 -2.78 1.14
N LYS A 23 7.12 -2.35 1.66
CA LYS A 23 7.27 -0.99 2.18
C LYS A 23 7.09 0.05 1.08
N GLU A 24 7.61 -0.21 -0.12
CA GLU A 24 7.43 0.69 -1.25
C GLU A 24 5.97 0.83 -1.63
N ILE A 25 5.23 -0.27 -1.63
CA ILE A 25 3.81 -0.25 -1.94
C ILE A 25 3.07 0.57 -0.88
N TYR A 26 3.38 0.36 0.38
CA TYR A 26 2.79 1.17 1.45
C TYR A 26 3.12 2.65 1.28
N ALA A 27 4.37 2.95 0.94
CA ALA A 27 4.79 4.34 0.73
C ALA A 27 4.00 4.99 -0.40
N TYR A 28 3.78 4.25 -1.49
CA TYR A 28 2.97 4.75 -2.58
C TYR A 28 1.55 5.06 -2.13
N LEU A 29 0.92 4.12 -1.43
CA LEU A 29 -0.44 4.31 -0.94
C LEU A 29 -0.52 5.51 0.00
N TYR A 30 0.43 5.63 0.89
CA TYR A 30 0.47 6.74 1.83
C TYR A 30 0.64 8.08 1.14
N SER A 31 1.51 8.13 0.12
CA SER A 31 1.80 9.37 -0.61
C SER A 31 0.61 9.85 -1.43
N GLN A 32 -0.32 8.97 -1.76
CA GLN A 32 -1.54 9.34 -2.46
C GLN A 32 -2.59 9.96 -1.52
N GLY A 33 -2.27 10.10 -0.25
CA GLY A 33 -3.18 10.70 0.71
C GLY A 33 -4.25 9.77 1.20
N PHE A 34 -4.01 8.48 1.14
CA PHE A 34 -5.01 7.48 1.50
C PHE A 34 -5.18 7.27 2.99
N ASN A 35 -4.27 7.81 3.79
CA ASN A 35 -4.39 7.70 5.24
C ASN A 35 -5.70 8.31 5.71
N LYS A 36 -6.46 7.55 6.50
CA LYS A 36 -7.75 7.95 7.04
C LYS A 36 -8.89 8.04 6.02
N THR A 37 -8.66 7.58 4.78
CA THR A 37 -9.67 7.66 3.74
C THR A 37 -9.72 6.35 2.95
N ILE A 38 -10.91 5.88 2.64
CA ILE A 38 -11.07 4.74 1.75
C ILE A 38 -10.88 5.23 0.33
N THR A 39 -10.02 4.55 -0.40
CA THR A 39 -9.70 4.94 -1.78
C THR A 39 -9.79 3.72 -2.69
N HIS A 40 -10.26 3.95 -3.90
CA HIS A 40 -10.37 2.90 -4.92
C HIS A 40 -9.18 2.96 -5.85
N ILE A 41 -8.56 1.80 -6.10
CA ILE A 41 -7.38 1.69 -6.94
C ILE A 41 -7.60 0.65 -8.00
N ASN A 42 -7.18 0.97 -9.23
CA ASN A 42 -7.13 0.02 -10.34
C ASN A 42 -5.69 -0.45 -10.49
N ILE A 43 -5.47 -1.77 -10.53
CA ILE A 43 -4.14 -2.33 -10.66
C ILE A 43 -3.41 -1.84 -11.92
N GLY A 44 -4.14 -1.52 -12.98
CA GLY A 44 -3.53 -1.00 -14.19
C GLY A 44 -2.72 0.27 -13.96
N ASP A 45 -3.23 1.13 -13.08
CA ASP A 45 -2.53 2.37 -12.74
C ASP A 45 -1.27 2.08 -11.92
N ILE A 46 -1.36 1.11 -11.02
CA ILE A 46 -0.23 0.72 -10.18
C ILE A 46 0.87 0.07 -11.00
N GLN A 47 0.51 -0.77 -11.98
CA GLN A 47 1.49 -1.46 -12.80
C GLN A 47 2.38 -0.52 -13.60
N GLN A 48 1.87 0.64 -13.97
CA GLN A 48 2.67 1.63 -14.68
C GLN A 48 3.74 2.26 -13.79
N ILE A 49 3.50 2.26 -12.49
CA ILE A 49 4.39 2.92 -11.53
C ILE A 49 5.32 1.93 -10.86
N LEU A 50 4.79 0.79 -10.44
CA LEU A 50 5.54 -0.15 -9.61
C LEU A 50 5.97 -1.42 -10.35
N SER A 51 5.61 -1.58 -11.61
CA SER A 51 5.97 -2.76 -12.41
C SER A 51 5.65 -4.07 -11.67
N ILE A 52 4.47 -4.17 -11.12
CA ILE A 52 4.06 -5.30 -10.31
C ILE A 52 2.84 -6.00 -10.94
N THR A 53 2.75 -7.31 -10.76
CA THR A 53 1.57 -8.06 -11.21
C THR A 53 0.41 -7.89 -10.25
N ASN A 54 -0.81 -8.20 -10.69
CA ASN A 54 -1.96 -8.14 -9.80
C ASN A 54 -1.81 -9.11 -8.63
N VAL A 55 -1.29 -10.31 -8.90
CA VAL A 55 -1.06 -11.30 -7.84
C VAL A 55 -0.04 -10.78 -6.83
N GLY A 56 1.05 -10.20 -7.32
CA GLY A 56 2.08 -9.64 -6.44
C GLY A 56 1.54 -8.49 -5.61
N PHE A 57 0.76 -7.62 -6.21
CA PHE A 57 0.16 -6.49 -5.50
C PHE A 57 -0.78 -6.99 -4.39
N ARG A 58 -1.66 -7.93 -4.75
CA ARG A 58 -2.59 -8.51 -3.76
C ARG A 58 -1.85 -9.15 -2.59
N ASN A 59 -0.79 -9.91 -2.88
CA ASN A 59 -0.03 -10.56 -1.84
C ASN A 59 0.61 -9.55 -0.89
N ASN A 60 1.13 -8.45 -1.43
CA ASN A 60 1.69 -7.39 -0.60
C ASN A 60 0.63 -6.70 0.25
N LEU A 61 -0.57 -6.49 -0.30
CA LEU A 61 -1.67 -5.93 0.47
C LEU A 61 -2.05 -6.85 1.63
N LYS A 62 -2.04 -8.17 1.41
CA LYS A 62 -2.32 -9.13 2.47
C LYS A 62 -1.31 -9.04 3.60
N ILE A 63 -0.04 -8.85 3.26
CA ILE A 63 1.01 -8.69 4.26
C ILE A 63 0.77 -7.42 5.08
N LEU A 64 0.50 -6.31 4.41
CA LEU A 64 0.22 -5.04 5.09
C LEU A 64 -1.01 -5.14 5.99
N GLU A 65 -2.04 -5.84 5.55
CA GLU A 65 -3.23 -6.04 6.34
C GLU A 65 -2.95 -6.92 7.56
N LYS A 66 -2.17 -7.97 7.37
CA LYS A 66 -1.78 -8.87 8.47
C LYS A 66 -1.09 -8.10 9.59
N PHE A 67 -0.26 -7.15 9.25
CA PHE A 67 0.47 -6.35 10.23
C PHE A 67 -0.25 -5.06 10.61
N LYS A 68 -1.51 -4.92 10.18
CA LYS A 68 -2.42 -3.83 10.59
C LYS A 68 -2.01 -2.45 10.10
N TYR A 69 -1.33 -2.40 8.95
CA TYR A 69 -1.02 -1.13 8.31
C TYR A 69 -2.16 -0.62 7.43
N ILE A 70 -2.92 -1.55 6.86
CA ILE A 70 -4.06 -1.24 6.01
C ILE A 70 -5.19 -2.23 6.24
N VAL A 71 -6.35 -1.92 5.68
CA VAL A 71 -7.40 -2.90 5.43
C VAL A 71 -7.80 -2.72 3.96
N PHE A 72 -8.10 -3.82 3.28
CA PHE A 72 -8.41 -3.74 1.85
C PHE A 72 -9.45 -4.78 1.45
N LYS A 73 -10.07 -4.51 0.30
CA LYS A 73 -11.02 -5.43 -0.30
C LYS A 73 -10.85 -5.35 -1.83
N GLU A 74 -10.76 -6.50 -2.47
CA GLU A 74 -10.78 -6.59 -3.94
C GLU A 74 -12.22 -6.86 -4.35
N TYR A 75 -12.93 -5.84 -4.83
CA TYR A 75 -14.35 -5.98 -5.17
C TYR A 75 -14.56 -6.39 -6.61
N ASN A 76 -13.54 -6.30 -7.44
CA ASN A 76 -13.51 -6.77 -8.82
C ASN A 76 -12.07 -7.14 -9.13
N THR A 77 -11.84 -8.00 -10.12
CA THR A 77 -10.48 -8.38 -10.47
C THR A 77 -9.65 -7.13 -10.79
N GLY A 78 -8.59 -6.90 -10.02
CA GLY A 78 -7.72 -5.75 -10.20
C GLY A 78 -8.26 -4.44 -9.66
N MET A 79 -9.43 -4.44 -9.01
CA MET A 79 -10.03 -3.23 -8.44
C MET A 79 -10.08 -3.35 -6.94
N TYR A 80 -9.43 -2.44 -6.25
CA TYR A 80 -9.25 -2.49 -4.80
C TYR A 80 -9.84 -1.28 -4.10
N GLU A 81 -10.40 -1.55 -2.93
CA GLU A 81 -10.81 -0.52 -2.00
C GLU A 81 -9.86 -0.62 -0.81
N ILE A 82 -9.08 0.42 -0.56
CA ILE A 82 -8.00 0.38 0.42
C ILE A 82 -8.15 1.52 1.42
N HIS A 83 -8.01 1.18 2.70
CA HIS A 83 -7.94 2.16 3.76
C HIS A 83 -6.60 2.02 4.48
N VAL A 84 -5.82 3.08 4.47
CA VAL A 84 -4.51 3.12 5.12
C VAL A 84 -4.66 3.75 6.50
N TYR A 85 -4.18 3.04 7.52
CA TYR A 85 -4.26 3.54 8.90
C TYR A 85 -3.23 4.62 9.21
#